data_e0331720f1025af664c16aa21a2225b9
#
_entry.id   e0331720f1025af664c16aa21a2225b9
#
_cell.length_a   1.000
_cell.length_b   1.000
_cell.length_c   1.000
_cell.angle_alpha   90.00
_cell.angle_beta   90.00
_cell.angle_gamma   90.00
#
_symmetry.space_group_name_H-M   'P 1'
#
loop_
_entity.id
_entity.type
_entity.pdbx_description
1 polymer ?
#
loop_
_entity_poly.entity_id
_entity_poly.type
_entity_poly.pdbx_seq_one_letter_code
_entity_poly.pdbx_strand_id
1 'polypeptide(L)'
;MTSVRADLIIVGAGLAGSAAAWAASARGLDVVVLEAFGPGHSNGSSHGSARIFRRAYPDELHARLTGAAGELWRKLEDEAGEKLLTMTGGLDFGVTRNPRLLHNVLTSCGVPAELLDPEAAAERWPYFDFAGVGPVMFHADAGVLDPRSAMAAMLRLAAANGADVRFDTPVTRLEPTPAGDGAVAHTDSGAFTAPVIAVAAGAWIGPLLDGVVGLPPLTVTQQQVFHFAPVTAAAEPWPIFVHKDGVNDCYGLAGGRDGEVPGAIKIGEHAGFRMTTAAERDFVVDPAARARVADFIDRRIPGLEATPVNEVTCLYTGTENEDFILDRSGPFVVASPCSGHGAKFAPLLGEVIADLAAGLPAPHARFTLAAHGVTRA
;
A
#
# COMPACT_ATOMS: atom_id res chain seq x y z
N MET A 1 -9.75 7.70 35.43
CA MET A 1 -9.06 7.13 34.26
C MET A 1 -7.87 8.04 33.98
N THR A 2 -6.66 7.50 33.91
CA THR A 2 -5.47 8.29 33.58
C THR A 2 -5.53 8.67 32.11
N SER A 3 -5.56 9.98 31.82
CA SER A 3 -5.42 10.48 30.45
C SER A 3 -3.94 10.53 30.10
N VAL A 4 -3.52 9.82 29.05
CA VAL A 4 -2.20 9.94 28.45
C VAL A 4 -2.21 11.11 27.49
N ARG A 5 -1.21 11.98 27.56
CA ARG A 5 -1.04 13.13 26.64
C ARG A 5 0.16 12.87 25.74
N ALA A 6 0.04 13.26 24.48
CA ALA A 6 1.09 13.22 23.48
C ALA A 6 0.98 14.46 22.57
N ASP A 7 1.98 14.73 21.74
CA ASP A 7 1.90 15.74 20.68
C ASP A 7 1.07 15.23 19.50
N LEU A 8 1.20 13.93 19.20
CA LEU A 8 0.49 13.26 18.11
C LEU A 8 0.05 11.87 18.54
N ILE A 9 -1.23 11.55 18.35
CA ILE A 9 -1.73 10.18 18.42
C ILE A 9 -1.90 9.67 16.98
N ILE A 10 -1.46 8.45 16.73
CA ILE A 10 -1.62 7.75 15.45
C ILE A 10 -2.52 6.52 15.70
N VAL A 11 -3.65 6.45 14.99
CA VAL A 11 -4.59 5.33 15.07
C VAL A 11 -4.35 4.39 13.90
N GLY A 12 -3.87 3.19 14.21
CA GLY A 12 -3.47 2.15 13.27
C GLY A 12 -1.95 2.10 13.05
N ALA A 13 -1.36 0.90 13.16
CA ALA A 13 0.05 0.62 12.91
C ALA A 13 0.30 -0.16 11.59
N GLY A 14 -0.59 -0.01 10.60
CA GLY A 14 -0.32 -0.45 9.23
C GLY A 14 0.80 0.37 8.58
N LEU A 15 1.09 0.14 7.30
CA LEU A 15 2.18 0.82 6.58
C LEU A 15 2.14 2.35 6.74
N ALA A 16 0.97 2.97 6.59
CA ALA A 16 0.86 4.43 6.69
C ALA A 16 1.09 4.92 8.13
N GLY A 17 0.49 4.25 9.13
CA GLY A 17 0.64 4.66 10.52
C GLY A 17 2.04 4.39 11.08
N SER A 18 2.66 3.25 10.73
CA SER A 18 4.04 2.96 11.09
C SER A 18 5.02 3.98 10.50
N ALA A 19 4.80 4.38 9.24
CA ALA A 19 5.60 5.40 8.58
C ALA A 19 5.40 6.78 9.22
N ALA A 20 4.16 7.12 9.60
CA ALA A 20 3.87 8.36 10.32
C ALA A 20 4.56 8.40 11.69
N ALA A 21 4.57 7.27 12.42
CA ALA A 21 5.26 7.16 13.69
C ALA A 21 6.77 7.37 13.54
N TRP A 22 7.40 6.74 12.54
CA TRP A 22 8.80 6.93 12.22
C TRP A 22 9.12 8.39 11.88
N ALA A 23 8.37 8.99 10.95
CA ALA A 23 8.60 10.36 10.52
C ALA A 23 8.38 11.39 11.64
N ALA A 24 7.29 11.25 12.42
CA ALA A 24 6.96 12.20 13.49
C ALA A 24 7.92 12.11 14.68
N SER A 25 8.28 10.89 15.11
CA SER A 25 9.24 10.70 16.22
C SER A 25 10.66 11.18 15.84
N ALA A 26 11.07 10.99 14.59
CA ALA A 26 12.34 11.53 14.09
C ALA A 26 12.40 13.06 14.10
N ARG A 27 11.24 13.73 14.11
CA ARG A 27 11.12 15.21 14.28
C ARG A 27 11.06 15.64 15.75
N GLY A 28 11.16 14.71 16.70
CA GLY A 28 11.16 14.96 18.14
C GLY A 28 9.78 15.16 18.75
N LEU A 29 8.70 14.76 18.06
CA LEU A 29 7.35 14.76 18.62
C LEU A 29 7.17 13.61 19.61
N ASP A 30 6.43 13.86 20.70
CA ASP A 30 5.91 12.82 21.58
C ASP A 30 4.74 12.11 20.88
N VAL A 31 4.97 10.84 20.47
CA VAL A 31 4.06 10.07 19.63
C VAL A 31 3.51 8.87 20.37
N VAL A 32 2.17 8.71 20.33
CA VAL A 32 1.50 7.47 20.77
C VAL A 32 0.86 6.80 19.54
N VAL A 33 1.17 5.53 19.33
CA VAL A 33 0.54 4.69 18.29
C VAL A 33 -0.42 3.72 18.95
N LEU A 34 -1.68 3.70 18.49
CA LEU A 34 -2.71 2.79 19.00
C LEU A 34 -3.10 1.83 17.86
N GLU A 35 -2.77 0.56 18.04
CA GLU A 35 -3.09 -0.50 17.09
C GLU A 35 -4.09 -1.48 17.73
N ALA A 36 -5.14 -1.78 16.97
CA ALA A 36 -6.24 -2.62 17.45
C ALA A 36 -5.85 -4.09 17.69
N PHE A 37 -4.83 -4.56 16.98
CA PHE A 37 -4.43 -5.95 16.95
C PHE A 37 -2.96 -6.13 17.37
N GLY A 38 -2.54 -7.39 17.53
CA GLY A 38 -1.13 -7.72 17.79
C GLY A 38 -0.23 -7.44 16.57
N PRO A 39 1.10 -7.39 16.76
CA PRO A 39 2.06 -7.10 15.71
C PRO A 39 2.01 -8.14 14.58
N GLY A 40 2.04 -7.67 13.34
CA GLY A 40 2.08 -8.54 12.15
C GLY A 40 0.78 -9.26 11.82
N HIS A 41 -0.35 -8.85 12.38
CA HIS A 41 -1.67 -9.40 12.08
C HIS A 41 -2.06 -9.32 10.59
N SER A 42 -3.01 -10.17 10.15
CA SER A 42 -3.50 -10.24 8.77
C SER A 42 -4.87 -9.60 8.55
N ASN A 43 -5.41 -8.89 9.53
CA ASN A 43 -6.77 -8.33 9.45
C ASN A 43 -6.91 -7.17 8.45
N GLY A 44 -5.85 -6.39 8.23
CA GLY A 44 -5.85 -5.23 7.33
C GLY A 44 -5.30 -5.51 5.94
N SER A 45 -4.71 -4.45 5.34
CA SER A 45 -4.15 -4.44 3.98
C SER A 45 -2.62 -4.57 3.96
N SER A 46 -1.94 -4.40 5.10
CA SER A 46 -0.48 -4.25 5.17
C SER A 46 0.29 -5.54 5.46
N HIS A 47 -0.40 -6.67 5.61
CA HIS A 47 0.22 -7.95 5.92
C HIS A 47 0.97 -8.56 4.73
N GLY A 48 1.72 -9.64 5.00
CA GLY A 48 2.52 -10.38 4.01
C GLY A 48 3.91 -9.81 3.83
N SER A 49 4.73 -10.45 2.99
CA SER A 49 6.15 -10.15 2.81
C SER A 49 6.51 -9.63 1.43
N ALA A 50 5.52 -9.36 0.56
CA ALA A 50 5.79 -8.87 -0.78
C ALA A 50 4.70 -7.89 -1.25
N ARG A 51 5.13 -6.71 -1.75
CA ARG A 51 4.32 -5.72 -2.46
C ARG A 51 5.12 -5.14 -3.61
N ILE A 52 4.42 -4.69 -4.67
CA ILE A 52 5.05 -4.05 -5.82
C ILE A 52 5.52 -2.65 -5.44
N PHE A 53 6.79 -2.34 -5.76
CA PHE A 53 7.29 -1.00 -5.98
C PHE A 53 7.42 -0.79 -7.49
N ARG A 54 6.89 0.31 -8.03
CA ARG A 54 7.03 0.69 -9.45
C ARG A 54 6.77 2.18 -9.64
N ARG A 55 7.43 2.76 -10.64
CA ARG A 55 7.24 4.16 -11.04
C ARG A 55 6.27 4.35 -12.20
N ALA A 56 5.87 3.27 -12.88
CA ALA A 56 4.98 3.27 -14.04
C ALA A 56 3.54 3.61 -13.64
N TYR A 57 3.17 4.87 -13.82
CA TYR A 57 1.83 5.43 -13.66
C TYR A 57 1.39 6.18 -14.93
N PRO A 58 0.08 6.28 -15.23
CA PRO A 58 -0.42 7.00 -16.39
C PRO A 58 -0.34 8.53 -16.25
N ASP A 59 0.07 9.04 -15.09
CA ASP A 59 0.24 10.47 -14.79
C ASP A 59 1.57 10.76 -14.09
N GLU A 60 2.11 11.96 -14.33
CA GLU A 60 3.39 12.38 -13.78
C GLU A 60 3.37 12.59 -12.27
N LEU A 61 2.22 12.94 -11.67
CA LEU A 61 2.14 13.16 -10.23
C LEU A 61 2.55 11.89 -9.48
N HIS A 62 1.89 10.77 -9.76
CA HIS A 62 2.23 9.51 -9.09
C HIS A 62 3.63 8.99 -9.47
N ALA A 63 4.08 9.19 -10.72
CA ALA A 63 5.43 8.82 -11.13
C ALA A 63 6.51 9.60 -10.37
N ARG A 64 6.29 10.89 -10.07
CA ARG A 64 7.19 11.71 -9.26
C ARG A 64 7.10 11.35 -7.78
N LEU A 65 5.89 11.17 -7.24
CA LEU A 65 5.69 10.76 -5.84
C LEU A 65 6.35 9.40 -5.53
N THR A 66 6.27 8.43 -6.47
CA THR A 66 6.99 7.15 -6.28
C THR A 66 8.51 7.31 -6.36
N GLY A 67 9.02 8.29 -7.12
CA GLY A 67 10.44 8.64 -7.09
C GLY A 67 10.87 9.14 -5.73
N ALA A 68 10.16 10.12 -5.18
CA ALA A 68 10.40 10.63 -3.82
C ALA A 68 10.27 9.53 -2.75
N ALA A 69 9.26 8.67 -2.88
CA ALA A 69 9.13 7.51 -2.00
C ALA A 69 10.33 6.56 -2.10
N GLY A 70 10.88 6.35 -3.30
CA GLY A 70 12.06 5.51 -3.50
C GLY A 70 13.32 6.04 -2.79
N GLU A 71 13.49 7.35 -2.70
CA GLU A 71 14.57 7.97 -1.92
C GLU A 71 14.36 7.75 -0.42
N LEU A 72 13.14 7.88 0.06
CA LEU A 72 12.79 7.63 1.45
C LEU A 72 12.86 6.13 1.83
N TRP A 73 12.60 5.23 0.88
CA TRP A 73 12.85 3.80 1.09
C TRP A 73 14.33 3.52 1.34
N ARG A 74 15.24 4.13 0.57
CA ARG A 74 16.70 3.99 0.80
C ARG A 74 17.11 4.56 2.16
N LYS A 75 16.60 5.75 2.51
CA LYS A 75 16.83 6.35 3.83
C LYS A 75 16.39 5.40 4.96
N LEU A 76 15.20 4.80 4.83
CA LEU A 76 14.70 3.84 5.83
C LEU A 76 15.58 2.58 5.90
N GLU A 77 16.04 2.03 4.76
CA GLU A 77 16.96 0.90 4.73
C GLU A 77 18.28 1.22 5.45
N ASP A 78 18.85 2.40 5.20
CA ASP A 78 20.10 2.84 5.83
C ASP A 78 19.93 3.00 7.34
N GLU A 79 18.85 3.64 7.80
CA GLU A 79 18.56 3.81 9.23
C GLU A 79 18.22 2.49 9.94
N ALA A 80 17.50 1.60 9.26
CA ALA A 80 17.11 0.31 9.80
C ALA A 80 18.24 -0.74 9.81
N GLY A 81 19.23 -0.57 8.92
CA GLY A 81 20.33 -1.52 8.72
C GLY A 81 19.87 -2.81 8.04
N GLU A 82 18.76 -2.79 7.31
CA GLU A 82 18.18 -3.97 6.66
C GLU A 82 17.59 -3.66 5.28
N LYS A 83 17.60 -4.67 4.39
CA LYS A 83 17.04 -4.55 3.03
C LYS A 83 15.53 -4.73 3.05
N LEU A 84 14.79 -3.71 2.59
CA LEU A 84 13.34 -3.66 2.58
C LEU A 84 12.75 -3.61 1.16
N LEU A 85 13.53 -3.11 0.20
CA LEU A 85 13.15 -2.97 -1.20
C LEU A 85 14.21 -3.64 -2.10
N THR A 86 13.80 -4.68 -2.83
CA THR A 86 14.65 -5.36 -3.80
C THR A 86 14.24 -4.97 -5.22
N MET A 87 15.16 -4.34 -5.96
CA MET A 87 14.92 -3.95 -7.35
C MET A 87 15.06 -5.17 -8.26
N THR A 88 14.02 -5.46 -9.03
CA THR A 88 13.95 -6.59 -9.97
C THR A 88 13.63 -6.15 -11.40
N GLY A 89 13.41 -4.85 -11.59
CA GLY A 89 12.77 -4.33 -12.79
C GLY A 89 11.28 -4.63 -12.86
N GLY A 90 10.61 -4.01 -13.80
CA GLY A 90 9.17 -4.15 -13.99
C GLY A 90 8.74 -4.16 -15.44
N LEU A 91 7.77 -5.01 -15.74
CA LEU A 91 7.14 -5.17 -17.05
C LEU A 91 5.71 -4.61 -16.99
N ASP A 92 5.35 -3.83 -17.99
CA ASP A 92 3.99 -3.37 -18.21
C ASP A 92 3.58 -3.75 -19.63
N PHE A 93 2.51 -4.55 -19.77
CA PHE A 93 2.05 -5.06 -21.08
C PHE A 93 0.55 -5.33 -21.11
N GLY A 94 0.02 -5.56 -22.31
CA GLY A 94 -1.40 -5.74 -22.56
C GLY A 94 -2.09 -4.49 -23.12
N VAL A 95 -3.14 -4.72 -23.90
CA VAL A 95 -3.75 -3.67 -24.76
C VAL A 95 -4.35 -2.49 -23.99
N THR A 96 -4.90 -2.73 -22.80
CA THR A 96 -5.48 -1.67 -21.95
C THR A 96 -4.48 -1.08 -20.96
N ARG A 97 -3.30 -1.70 -20.79
CA ARG A 97 -2.22 -1.16 -19.94
C ARG A 97 -1.57 0.08 -20.51
N ASN A 98 -1.59 0.23 -21.85
CA ASN A 98 -1.02 1.34 -22.59
C ASN A 98 0.48 1.57 -22.30
N PRO A 99 1.38 0.62 -22.64
CA PRO A 99 2.81 0.73 -22.37
C PRO A 99 3.48 1.98 -22.95
N ARG A 100 2.99 2.48 -24.12
CA ARG A 100 3.52 3.69 -24.75
C ARG A 100 3.26 4.96 -23.92
N LEU A 101 2.05 5.08 -23.34
CA LEU A 101 1.74 6.19 -22.42
C LEU A 101 2.65 6.14 -21.19
N LEU A 102 2.80 4.96 -20.58
CA LEU A 102 3.65 4.77 -19.40
C LEU A 102 5.11 5.11 -19.69
N HIS A 103 5.63 4.67 -20.84
CA HIS A 103 6.97 5.01 -21.31
C HIS A 103 7.15 6.53 -21.42
N ASN A 104 6.20 7.22 -22.08
CA ASN A 104 6.28 8.67 -22.25
C ASN A 104 6.25 9.42 -20.92
N VAL A 105 5.38 9.00 -19.98
CA VAL A 105 5.33 9.59 -18.64
C VAL A 105 6.62 9.34 -17.85
N LEU A 106 7.18 8.12 -17.89
CA LEU A 106 8.44 7.83 -17.23
C LEU A 106 9.58 8.67 -17.82
N THR A 107 9.66 8.77 -19.15
CA THR A 107 10.69 9.55 -19.83
C THR A 107 10.57 11.04 -19.49
N SER A 108 9.34 11.62 -19.46
CA SER A 108 9.14 13.01 -19.04
C SER A 108 9.53 13.28 -17.59
N CYS A 109 9.47 12.23 -16.74
CA CYS A 109 9.94 12.29 -15.36
C CYS A 109 11.44 11.97 -15.20
N GLY A 110 12.19 11.80 -16.30
CA GLY A 110 13.62 11.48 -16.27
C GLY A 110 13.94 10.04 -15.84
N VAL A 111 12.97 9.12 -15.96
CA VAL A 111 13.14 7.70 -15.63
C VAL A 111 13.39 6.92 -16.90
N PRO A 112 14.54 6.23 -17.03
CA PRO A 112 14.81 5.36 -18.16
C PRO A 112 13.78 4.23 -18.27
N ALA A 113 13.23 4.06 -19.46
CA ALA A 113 12.30 2.98 -19.79
C ALA A 113 12.54 2.51 -21.22
N GLU A 114 12.28 1.25 -21.47
CA GLU A 114 12.45 0.60 -22.77
C GLU A 114 11.06 0.18 -23.30
N LEU A 115 10.83 0.36 -24.59
CA LEU A 115 9.70 -0.26 -25.29
C LEU A 115 10.27 -1.37 -26.17
N LEU A 116 9.83 -2.59 -25.92
CA LEU A 116 10.26 -3.79 -26.63
C LEU A 116 9.11 -4.32 -27.48
N ASP A 117 9.45 -4.88 -28.62
CA ASP A 117 8.51 -5.72 -29.37
C ASP A 117 8.32 -7.05 -28.60
N PRO A 118 7.17 -7.74 -28.79
CA PRO A 118 6.89 -9.01 -28.08
C PRO A 118 7.97 -10.06 -28.23
N GLU A 119 8.57 -10.16 -29.41
CA GLU A 119 9.63 -11.12 -29.73
C GLU A 119 10.90 -10.83 -28.90
N ALA A 120 11.34 -9.57 -28.85
CA ALA A 120 12.50 -9.16 -28.04
C ALA A 120 12.22 -9.33 -26.54
N ALA A 121 11.00 -9.11 -26.10
CA ALA A 121 10.59 -9.36 -24.72
C ALA A 121 10.61 -10.87 -24.39
N ALA A 122 10.15 -11.75 -25.30
CA ALA A 122 10.17 -13.18 -25.13
C ALA A 122 11.60 -13.76 -25.10
N GLU A 123 12.53 -13.22 -25.88
CA GLU A 123 13.95 -13.58 -25.81
C GLU A 123 14.56 -13.26 -24.43
N ARG A 124 14.19 -12.11 -23.85
CA ARG A 124 14.72 -11.67 -22.56
C ARG A 124 14.03 -12.35 -21.36
N TRP A 125 12.74 -12.64 -21.45
CA TRP A 125 11.96 -13.30 -20.41
C TRP A 125 11.16 -14.48 -20.96
N PRO A 126 11.81 -15.61 -21.27
CA PRO A 126 11.21 -16.75 -21.99
C PRO A 126 10.14 -17.51 -21.19
N TYR A 127 9.94 -17.14 -19.95
CA TYR A 127 8.92 -17.67 -19.07
C TYR A 127 7.59 -16.89 -19.13
N PHE A 128 7.49 -15.84 -19.98
CA PHE A 128 6.25 -15.18 -20.35
C PHE A 128 5.89 -15.43 -21.81
N ASP A 129 4.60 -15.51 -22.11
CA ASP A 129 4.06 -15.45 -23.47
C ASP A 129 3.57 -14.02 -23.74
N PHE A 130 4.26 -13.30 -24.62
CA PHE A 130 3.90 -11.97 -25.07
C PHE A 130 3.16 -11.94 -26.40
N ALA A 131 2.71 -13.09 -26.94
CA ALA A 131 1.99 -13.13 -28.21
C ALA A 131 0.71 -12.29 -28.16
N GLY A 132 0.61 -11.32 -29.09
CA GLY A 132 -0.57 -10.47 -29.26
C GLY A 132 -0.80 -9.40 -28.19
N VAL A 133 0.13 -9.17 -27.25
CA VAL A 133 -0.02 -8.13 -26.20
C VAL A 133 0.33 -6.71 -26.66
N GLY A 134 0.89 -6.55 -27.87
CA GLY A 134 1.45 -5.28 -28.33
C GLY A 134 2.82 -5.02 -27.67
N PRO A 135 3.27 -3.75 -27.60
CA PRO A 135 4.57 -3.44 -27.02
C PRO A 135 4.62 -3.79 -25.53
N VAL A 136 5.79 -4.20 -25.07
CA VAL A 136 6.13 -4.44 -23.66
C VAL A 136 7.01 -3.31 -23.18
N MET A 137 6.62 -2.63 -22.10
CA MET A 137 7.48 -1.63 -21.47
C MET A 137 8.25 -2.28 -20.32
N PHE A 138 9.55 -2.03 -20.29
CA PHE A 138 10.43 -2.38 -19.16
C PHE A 138 11.01 -1.12 -18.54
N HIS A 139 11.12 -1.09 -17.22
CA HIS A 139 11.89 -0.10 -16.49
C HIS A 139 12.59 -0.72 -15.27
N ALA A 140 13.83 -0.29 -15.02
CA ALA A 140 14.65 -0.85 -13.93
C ALA A 140 14.17 -0.37 -12.54
N ASP A 141 13.54 0.81 -12.46
CA ASP A 141 13.04 1.42 -11.20
C ASP A 141 11.74 0.75 -10.72
N ALA A 142 11.76 -0.58 -10.61
CA ALA A 142 10.67 -1.40 -10.09
C ALA A 142 11.21 -2.58 -9.31
N GLY A 143 10.41 -3.10 -8.39
CA GLY A 143 10.85 -4.22 -7.56
C GLY A 143 9.81 -4.63 -6.52
N VAL A 144 10.29 -5.33 -5.51
CA VAL A 144 9.49 -5.91 -4.44
C VAL A 144 9.89 -5.32 -3.11
N LEU A 145 8.94 -4.74 -2.40
CA LEU A 145 9.11 -4.29 -1.02
C LEU A 145 8.53 -5.33 -0.04
N ASP A 146 9.15 -5.44 1.13
CA ASP A 146 8.66 -6.28 2.23
C ASP A 146 7.89 -5.41 3.24
N PRO A 147 6.56 -5.40 3.19
CA PRO A 147 5.77 -4.53 4.07
C PRO A 147 5.85 -4.93 5.54
N ARG A 148 5.99 -6.23 5.86
CA ARG A 148 6.07 -6.70 7.24
C ARG A 148 7.38 -6.24 7.89
N SER A 149 8.51 -6.45 7.22
CA SER A 149 9.80 -5.96 7.69
C SER A 149 9.83 -4.44 7.76
N ALA A 150 9.25 -3.75 6.77
CA ALA A 150 9.18 -2.29 6.76
C ALA A 150 8.40 -1.71 7.95
N MET A 151 7.22 -2.26 8.26
CA MET A 151 6.45 -1.84 9.45
C MET A 151 7.23 -2.07 10.74
N ALA A 152 7.85 -3.25 10.88
CA ALA A 152 8.66 -3.57 12.05
C ALA A 152 9.86 -2.62 12.19
N ALA A 153 10.56 -2.30 11.10
CA ALA A 153 11.66 -1.35 11.08
C ALA A 153 11.22 0.06 11.49
N MET A 154 10.15 0.58 10.87
CA MET A 154 9.61 1.91 11.15
C MET A 154 9.16 2.04 12.61
N LEU A 155 8.44 1.04 13.16
CA LEU A 155 8.00 1.07 14.56
C LEU A 155 9.16 0.92 15.54
N ARG A 156 10.17 0.10 15.23
CA ARG A 156 11.39 -0.03 16.02
C ARG A 156 12.17 1.29 16.08
N LEU A 157 12.33 1.95 14.94
CA LEU A 157 12.98 3.28 14.86
C LEU A 157 12.16 4.34 15.61
N ALA A 158 10.84 4.33 15.46
CA ALA A 158 9.96 5.24 16.20
C ALA A 158 10.07 5.03 17.71
N ALA A 159 10.05 3.79 18.19
CA ALA A 159 10.23 3.47 19.60
C ALA A 159 11.62 3.87 20.14
N ALA A 160 12.67 3.72 19.32
CA ALA A 160 14.01 4.18 19.67
C ALA A 160 14.08 5.72 19.83
N ASN A 161 13.22 6.46 19.11
CA ASN A 161 13.04 7.91 19.25
C ASN A 161 12.03 8.30 20.35
N GLY A 162 11.52 7.34 21.15
CA GLY A 162 10.64 7.58 22.28
C GLY A 162 9.14 7.42 22.01
N ALA A 163 8.72 7.00 20.83
CA ALA A 163 7.30 6.74 20.56
C ALA A 163 6.75 5.57 21.41
N ASP A 164 5.56 5.76 21.98
CA ASP A 164 4.82 4.72 22.74
C ASP A 164 3.92 3.94 21.77
N VAL A 165 4.31 2.71 21.44
CA VAL A 165 3.56 1.84 20.50
C VAL A 165 2.75 0.83 21.30
N ARG A 166 1.44 0.92 21.20
CA ARG A 166 0.48 0.07 21.91
C ARG A 166 -0.30 -0.81 20.94
N PHE A 167 -0.02 -2.08 20.98
CA PHE A 167 -0.80 -3.12 20.33
C PHE A 167 -1.98 -3.56 21.19
N ASP A 168 -2.91 -4.30 20.61
CA ASP A 168 -4.12 -4.79 21.25
C ASP A 168 -4.89 -3.67 22.00
N THR A 169 -4.88 -2.47 21.39
CA THR A 169 -5.46 -1.25 21.96
C THR A 169 -6.41 -0.62 20.94
N PRO A 170 -7.58 -1.22 20.69
CA PRO A 170 -8.54 -0.73 19.74
C PRO A 170 -9.11 0.63 20.16
N VAL A 171 -9.04 1.61 19.25
CA VAL A 171 -9.76 2.87 19.41
C VAL A 171 -11.21 2.63 19.04
N THR A 172 -12.10 2.88 20.00
CA THR A 172 -13.55 2.65 19.85
C THR A 172 -14.32 3.90 19.47
N ARG A 173 -13.78 5.10 19.78
CA ARG A 173 -14.41 6.38 19.50
C ARG A 173 -13.38 7.50 19.45
N LEU A 174 -13.61 8.45 18.57
CA LEU A 174 -12.86 9.70 18.45
C LEU A 174 -13.79 10.89 18.69
N GLU A 175 -13.29 11.93 19.35
CA GLU A 175 -14.04 13.18 19.52
C GLU A 175 -13.09 14.37 19.66
N PRO A 176 -13.48 15.57 19.22
CA PRO A 176 -12.76 16.80 19.55
C PRO A 176 -12.82 17.05 21.08
N THR A 177 -11.79 17.69 21.62
CA THR A 177 -11.86 18.18 23.00
C THR A 177 -12.96 19.25 23.13
N PRO A 178 -13.61 19.39 24.28
CA PRO A 178 -14.61 20.45 24.51
C PRO A 178 -14.02 21.88 24.34
N ALA A 179 -12.72 22.03 24.58
CA ALA A 179 -12.02 23.30 24.39
C ALA A 179 -11.66 23.61 22.94
N GLY A 180 -11.77 22.62 22.04
CA GLY A 180 -11.39 22.76 20.63
C GLY A 180 -9.87 22.80 20.37
N ASP A 181 -9.07 22.47 21.37
CA ASP A 181 -7.59 22.53 21.33
C ASP A 181 -6.94 21.18 20.98
N GLY A 182 -7.74 20.16 20.64
CA GLY A 182 -7.28 18.84 20.31
C GLY A 182 -8.38 17.82 20.14
N ALA A 183 -8.04 16.56 20.28
CA ALA A 183 -8.96 15.43 20.22
C ALA A 183 -8.64 14.33 21.22
N VAL A 184 -9.62 13.48 21.47
CA VAL A 184 -9.55 12.33 22.38
C VAL A 184 -9.80 11.06 21.60
N ALA A 185 -8.90 10.07 21.76
CA ALA A 185 -9.11 8.69 21.34
C ALA A 185 -9.49 7.84 22.55
N HIS A 186 -10.67 7.22 22.50
CA HIS A 186 -11.17 6.34 23.54
C HIS A 186 -10.85 4.89 23.22
N THR A 187 -10.38 4.18 24.23
CA THR A 187 -10.12 2.74 24.18
C THR A 187 -10.72 2.08 25.42
N ASP A 188 -10.79 0.76 25.44
CA ASP A 188 -11.27 0.01 26.62
C ASP A 188 -10.35 0.20 27.85
N SER A 189 -9.06 0.50 27.61
CA SER A 189 -8.07 0.71 28.68
C SER A 189 -7.97 2.15 29.18
N GLY A 190 -8.66 3.11 28.54
CA GLY A 190 -8.62 4.53 28.91
C GLY A 190 -8.73 5.47 27.74
N ALA A 191 -8.41 6.74 27.99
CA ALA A 191 -8.46 7.78 26.98
C ALA A 191 -7.07 8.39 26.72
N PHE A 192 -6.83 8.74 25.47
CA PHE A 192 -5.59 9.37 24.98
C PHE A 192 -5.95 10.72 24.37
N THR A 193 -5.22 11.75 24.73
CA THR A 193 -5.52 13.12 24.28
C THR A 193 -4.29 13.72 23.60
N ALA A 194 -4.49 14.37 22.45
CA ALA A 194 -3.45 15.08 21.74
C ALA A 194 -4.02 16.31 21.00
N PRO A 195 -3.20 17.32 20.69
CA PRO A 195 -3.58 18.40 19.78
C PRO A 195 -4.00 17.88 18.41
N VAL A 196 -3.41 16.76 17.96
CA VAL A 196 -3.72 16.13 16.66
C VAL A 196 -3.80 14.63 16.80
N ILE A 197 -4.79 14.04 16.13
CA ILE A 197 -4.91 12.59 15.95
C ILE A 197 -4.85 12.27 14.44
N ALA A 198 -3.86 11.48 14.02
CA ALA A 198 -3.77 10.95 12.67
C ALA A 198 -4.50 9.61 12.58
N VAL A 199 -5.53 9.54 11.75
CA VAL A 199 -6.33 8.33 11.58
C VAL A 199 -5.87 7.59 10.33
N ALA A 200 -5.04 6.55 10.52
CA ALA A 200 -4.47 5.68 9.49
C ALA A 200 -5.03 4.24 9.60
N ALA A 201 -6.33 4.14 9.91
CA ALA A 201 -7.01 2.91 10.31
C ALA A 201 -7.46 2.01 9.14
N GLY A 202 -6.98 2.25 7.90
CA GLY A 202 -7.31 1.42 6.74
C GLY A 202 -8.81 1.23 6.55
N ALA A 203 -9.29 -0.01 6.50
CA ALA A 203 -10.70 -0.31 6.28
C ALA A 203 -11.64 0.09 7.44
N TRP A 204 -11.09 0.43 8.60
CA TRP A 204 -11.85 0.90 9.77
C TRP A 204 -12.00 2.42 9.81
N ILE A 205 -11.40 3.17 8.87
CA ILE A 205 -11.38 4.65 8.90
C ILE A 205 -12.80 5.25 8.82
N GLY A 206 -13.67 4.67 7.98
CA GLY A 206 -15.06 5.14 7.83
C GLY A 206 -15.82 5.09 9.16
N PRO A 207 -15.98 3.92 9.78
CA PRO A 207 -16.66 3.79 11.07
C PRO A 207 -16.07 4.64 12.19
N LEU A 208 -14.72 4.79 12.23
CA LEU A 208 -14.05 5.58 13.28
C LEU A 208 -14.28 7.09 13.15
N LEU A 209 -14.45 7.59 11.93
CA LEU A 209 -14.66 9.02 11.67
C LEU A 209 -16.12 9.38 11.44
N ASP A 210 -17.04 8.42 11.49
CA ASP A 210 -18.48 8.67 11.33
C ASP A 210 -18.98 9.66 12.40
N GLY A 211 -19.69 10.70 11.94
CA GLY A 211 -20.15 11.80 12.79
C GLY A 211 -19.06 12.73 13.34
N VAL A 212 -17.78 12.51 12.99
CA VAL A 212 -16.63 13.30 13.45
C VAL A 212 -16.01 14.10 12.30
N VAL A 213 -15.73 13.46 11.18
CA VAL A 213 -15.21 14.09 9.97
C VAL A 213 -15.99 13.57 8.78
N GLY A 214 -16.47 14.46 7.92
CA GLY A 214 -17.08 14.07 6.65
C GLY A 214 -16.07 13.35 5.76
N LEU A 215 -16.43 12.17 5.25
CA LEU A 215 -15.65 11.41 4.30
C LEU A 215 -16.42 11.21 3.00
N PRO A 216 -15.74 11.10 1.85
CA PRO A 216 -16.39 10.61 0.64
C PRO A 216 -16.78 9.14 0.81
N PRO A 217 -17.66 8.59 -0.05
CA PRO A 217 -17.90 7.16 -0.07
C PRO A 217 -16.59 6.37 -0.21
N LEU A 218 -16.35 5.46 0.73
CA LEU A 218 -15.23 4.54 0.70
C LEU A 218 -15.73 3.13 0.42
N THR A 219 -15.13 2.48 -0.56
CA THR A 219 -15.43 1.11 -0.91
C THR A 219 -14.40 0.17 -0.31
N VAL A 220 -14.84 -0.74 0.56
CA VAL A 220 -13.99 -1.80 1.08
C VAL A 220 -14.26 -3.08 0.28
N THR A 221 -13.19 -3.67 -0.25
CA THR A 221 -13.27 -4.92 -1.02
C THR A 221 -12.31 -5.96 -0.48
N GLN A 222 -12.73 -7.24 -0.50
CA GLN A 222 -11.82 -8.35 -0.27
C GLN A 222 -11.13 -8.72 -1.57
N GLN A 223 -9.81 -8.67 -1.53
CA GLN A 223 -8.90 -9.07 -2.58
C GLN A 223 -8.29 -10.41 -2.26
N GLN A 224 -7.70 -11.06 -3.26
CA GLN A 224 -6.99 -12.30 -3.05
C GLN A 224 -5.75 -12.37 -3.93
N VAL A 225 -4.77 -13.07 -3.45
CA VAL A 225 -3.51 -13.31 -4.13
C VAL A 225 -3.14 -14.78 -4.00
N PHE A 226 -2.48 -15.29 -5.01
CA PHE A 226 -2.08 -16.67 -5.14
C PHE A 226 -0.58 -16.75 -5.35
N HIS A 227 0.07 -17.75 -4.78
CA HIS A 227 1.48 -18.02 -5.00
C HIS A 227 1.64 -19.27 -5.83
N PHE A 228 2.49 -19.21 -6.85
CA PHE A 228 2.68 -20.29 -7.82
C PHE A 228 4.16 -20.68 -7.86
N ALA A 229 4.40 -21.99 -7.93
CA ALA A 229 5.75 -22.50 -8.07
C ALA A 229 6.28 -22.27 -9.50
N PRO A 230 7.55 -21.84 -9.67
CA PRO A 230 8.17 -21.84 -11.00
C PRO A 230 8.40 -23.27 -11.49
N VAL A 231 8.15 -23.51 -12.79
CA VAL A 231 8.44 -24.80 -13.45
C VAL A 231 9.93 -25.11 -13.39
N THR A 232 10.76 -24.08 -13.56
CA THR A 232 12.22 -24.15 -13.41
C THR A 232 12.72 -22.96 -12.63
N ALA A 233 13.79 -23.13 -11.85
CA ALA A 233 14.42 -22.01 -11.17
C ALA A 233 14.90 -21.00 -12.21
N ALA A 234 14.49 -19.73 -12.04
CA ALA A 234 14.97 -18.66 -12.89
C ALA A 234 16.47 -18.34 -12.57
N ALA A 235 17.26 -18.08 -13.59
CA ALA A 235 18.65 -17.66 -13.43
C ALA A 235 18.77 -16.25 -12.85
N GLU A 236 17.79 -15.39 -13.14
CA GLU A 236 17.68 -14.00 -12.69
C GLU A 236 16.39 -13.79 -11.90
N PRO A 237 16.33 -12.80 -11.02
CA PRO A 237 15.08 -12.44 -10.33
C PRO A 237 13.99 -12.11 -11.32
N TRP A 238 12.79 -12.65 -11.10
CA TRP A 238 11.62 -12.31 -11.90
C TRP A 238 11.31 -10.83 -11.75
N PRO A 239 11.14 -10.07 -12.86
CA PRO A 239 10.64 -8.71 -12.78
C PRO A 239 9.22 -8.71 -12.20
N ILE A 240 8.86 -7.65 -11.51
CA ILE A 240 7.44 -7.43 -11.24
C ILE A 240 6.74 -7.21 -12.58
N PHE A 241 5.45 -7.54 -12.66
CA PHE A 241 4.70 -7.24 -13.87
C PHE A 241 3.30 -6.71 -13.58
N VAL A 242 2.77 -5.92 -14.53
CA VAL A 242 1.36 -5.53 -14.59
C VAL A 242 0.87 -5.79 -16.01
N HIS A 243 -0.08 -6.70 -16.12
CA HIS A 243 -0.80 -7.00 -17.35
C HIS A 243 -2.22 -6.47 -17.27
N LYS A 244 -2.67 -5.78 -18.33
CA LYS A 244 -4.06 -5.35 -18.46
C LYS A 244 -4.53 -5.52 -19.91
N ASP A 245 -5.57 -6.31 -20.11
CA ASP A 245 -6.22 -6.51 -21.42
C ASP A 245 -7.75 -6.25 -21.38
N GLY A 246 -8.28 -5.94 -20.19
CA GLY A 246 -9.69 -5.71 -19.96
C GLY A 246 -10.49 -6.97 -19.66
N VAL A 247 -9.85 -8.15 -19.71
CA VAL A 247 -10.44 -9.45 -19.38
C VAL A 247 -9.73 -10.07 -18.18
N ASN A 248 -8.39 -10.02 -18.19
CA ASN A 248 -7.55 -10.58 -17.13
C ASN A 248 -6.51 -9.52 -16.70
N ASP A 249 -6.94 -8.60 -15.89
CA ASP A 249 -6.06 -7.58 -15.32
C ASP A 249 -5.31 -8.19 -14.14
N CYS A 250 -4.10 -8.69 -14.38
CA CYS A 250 -3.27 -9.36 -13.38
C CYS A 250 -1.97 -8.60 -13.12
N TYR A 251 -1.45 -8.77 -11.93
CA TYR A 251 -0.11 -8.32 -11.56
C TYR A 251 0.65 -9.43 -10.84
N GLY A 252 1.97 -9.43 -10.93
CA GLY A 252 2.77 -10.43 -10.23
C GLY A 252 4.14 -9.90 -9.81
N LEU A 253 4.72 -10.59 -8.86
CA LEU A 253 6.00 -10.28 -8.22
C LEU A 253 6.54 -11.50 -7.49
N ALA A 254 7.83 -11.52 -7.15
CA ALA A 254 8.37 -12.54 -6.26
C ALA A 254 7.57 -12.60 -4.95
N GLY A 255 7.19 -13.80 -4.53
CA GLY A 255 6.23 -14.04 -3.44
C GLY A 255 6.75 -13.73 -2.04
N GLY A 256 8.05 -13.51 -1.90
CA GLY A 256 8.68 -13.29 -0.59
C GLY A 256 8.61 -14.54 0.29
N ARG A 257 8.62 -14.32 1.60
CA ARG A 257 8.57 -15.43 2.57
C ARG A 257 7.21 -16.13 2.64
N ASP A 258 6.15 -15.49 2.13
CA ASP A 258 4.80 -16.08 2.12
C ASP A 258 4.60 -17.06 0.95
N GLY A 259 5.60 -17.25 0.10
CA GLY A 259 5.50 -18.10 -1.09
C GLY A 259 5.49 -19.62 -0.83
N GLU A 260 5.79 -20.04 0.39
CA GLU A 260 5.89 -21.43 0.86
C GLU A 260 6.96 -22.28 0.15
N VAL A 261 7.19 -22.07 -1.15
CA VAL A 261 8.26 -22.72 -1.90
C VAL A 261 9.27 -21.71 -2.42
N PRO A 262 10.55 -22.08 -2.56
CA PRO A 262 11.58 -21.18 -3.08
C PRO A 262 11.25 -20.68 -4.48
N GLY A 263 11.37 -19.35 -4.67
CA GLY A 263 11.12 -18.72 -5.97
C GLY A 263 9.66 -18.59 -6.36
N ALA A 264 8.71 -18.90 -5.46
CA ALA A 264 7.29 -18.72 -5.74
C ALA A 264 6.97 -17.29 -6.21
N ILE A 265 6.11 -17.19 -7.22
CA ILE A 265 5.62 -15.92 -7.75
C ILE A 265 4.20 -15.68 -7.23
N LYS A 266 4.01 -14.52 -6.62
CA LYS A 266 2.72 -14.04 -6.16
C LYS A 266 2.00 -13.35 -7.30
N ILE A 267 0.77 -13.77 -7.58
CA ILE A 267 -0.09 -13.17 -8.59
C ILE A 267 -1.41 -12.77 -7.96
N GLY A 268 -1.87 -11.57 -8.27
CA GLY A 268 -3.18 -11.04 -7.92
C GLY A 268 -3.92 -10.58 -9.16
N GLU A 269 -5.23 -10.69 -9.09
CA GLU A 269 -6.17 -10.13 -10.05
C GLU A 269 -6.53 -8.70 -9.62
N HIS A 270 -6.70 -7.79 -10.58
CA HIS A 270 -7.13 -6.40 -10.33
C HIS A 270 -8.58 -6.17 -10.77
N ALA A 271 -9.41 -7.21 -10.73
CA ALA A 271 -10.83 -7.21 -11.08
C ALA A 271 -11.57 -8.24 -10.22
N GLY A 272 -12.91 -8.27 -10.28
CA GLY A 272 -13.71 -9.31 -9.61
C GLY A 272 -13.83 -9.14 -8.09
N PHE A 273 -13.88 -7.91 -7.61
CA PHE A 273 -13.90 -7.56 -6.19
C PHE A 273 -15.18 -8.00 -5.49
N ARG A 274 -15.03 -8.64 -4.32
CA ARG A 274 -16.15 -8.84 -3.41
C ARG A 274 -16.23 -7.66 -2.45
N MET A 275 -17.34 -6.92 -2.51
CA MET A 275 -17.66 -5.88 -1.53
C MET A 275 -17.76 -6.50 -0.15
N THR A 276 -17.18 -5.85 0.85
CA THR A 276 -17.23 -6.26 2.25
C THR A 276 -17.05 -5.06 3.17
N THR A 277 -17.00 -5.29 4.45
CA THR A 277 -16.51 -4.35 5.46
C THR A 277 -15.34 -4.99 6.21
N ALA A 278 -14.61 -4.20 6.97
CA ALA A 278 -13.55 -4.74 7.83
C ALA A 278 -14.09 -5.77 8.85
N ALA A 279 -15.32 -5.58 9.33
CA ALA A 279 -16.00 -6.46 10.29
C ALA A 279 -16.57 -7.74 9.66
N GLU A 280 -16.95 -7.69 8.39
CA GLU A 280 -17.60 -8.81 7.69
C GLU A 280 -16.63 -9.65 6.84
N ARG A 281 -15.35 -9.30 6.83
CA ARG A 281 -14.32 -10.07 6.14
C ARG A 281 -14.28 -11.50 6.65
N ASP A 282 -14.46 -12.48 5.75
CA ASP A 282 -14.52 -13.90 6.10
C ASP A 282 -13.22 -14.67 5.87
N PHE A 283 -12.21 -14.05 5.22
CA PHE A 283 -10.93 -14.65 4.85
C PHE A 283 -11.03 -15.82 3.86
N VAL A 284 -12.19 -16.02 3.26
CA VAL A 284 -12.43 -17.12 2.31
C VAL A 284 -12.03 -16.71 0.91
N VAL A 285 -11.15 -17.49 0.29
CA VAL A 285 -10.73 -17.30 -1.11
C VAL A 285 -11.85 -17.71 -2.07
N ASP A 286 -12.13 -16.87 -3.07
CA ASP A 286 -13.09 -17.17 -4.12
C ASP A 286 -12.51 -18.20 -5.12
N PRO A 287 -13.09 -19.39 -5.25
CA PRO A 287 -12.63 -20.39 -6.21
C PRO A 287 -12.69 -19.90 -7.68
N ALA A 288 -13.62 -19.01 -8.00
CA ALA A 288 -13.71 -18.45 -9.36
C ALA A 288 -12.53 -17.54 -9.69
N ALA A 289 -12.06 -16.75 -8.73
CA ALA A 289 -10.85 -15.93 -8.90
C ALA A 289 -9.60 -16.81 -9.04
N ARG A 290 -9.48 -17.88 -8.25
CA ARG A 290 -8.42 -18.88 -8.44
C ARG A 290 -8.40 -19.42 -9.86
N ALA A 291 -9.56 -19.81 -10.38
CA ALA A 291 -9.68 -20.36 -11.73
C ALA A 291 -9.28 -19.35 -12.81
N ARG A 292 -9.69 -18.06 -12.65
CA ARG A 292 -9.31 -16.99 -13.61
C ARG A 292 -7.80 -16.73 -13.61
N VAL A 293 -7.17 -16.72 -12.43
CA VAL A 293 -5.72 -16.52 -12.34
C VAL A 293 -4.96 -17.72 -12.87
N ALA A 294 -5.42 -18.96 -12.62
CA ALA A 294 -4.83 -20.16 -13.19
C ALA A 294 -4.90 -20.15 -14.72
N ASP A 295 -6.06 -19.80 -15.30
CA ASP A 295 -6.24 -19.64 -16.75
C ASP A 295 -5.34 -18.54 -17.35
N PHE A 296 -5.12 -17.44 -16.62
CA PHE A 296 -4.16 -16.43 -17.03
C PHE A 296 -2.72 -16.98 -17.07
N ILE A 297 -2.32 -17.78 -16.07
CA ILE A 297 -1.00 -18.41 -16.02
C ILE A 297 -0.81 -19.35 -17.19
N ASP A 298 -1.77 -20.27 -17.42
CA ASP A 298 -1.71 -21.23 -18.53
C ASP A 298 -1.51 -20.56 -19.89
N ARG A 299 -2.09 -19.36 -20.06
CA ARG A 299 -2.00 -18.62 -21.33
C ARG A 299 -0.82 -17.68 -21.44
N ARG A 300 -0.34 -17.11 -20.33
CA ARG A 300 0.60 -15.97 -20.35
C ARG A 300 1.90 -16.22 -19.61
N ILE A 301 1.95 -17.21 -18.71
CA ILE A 301 3.15 -17.42 -17.90
C ILE A 301 3.51 -18.91 -17.86
N PRO A 302 3.94 -19.50 -19.02
CA PRO A 302 4.31 -20.91 -19.09
C PRO A 302 5.47 -21.29 -18.16
N GLY A 303 6.15 -20.34 -17.57
CA GLY A 303 7.19 -20.55 -16.55
C GLY A 303 6.67 -20.90 -15.15
N LEU A 304 5.33 -20.92 -14.93
CA LEU A 304 4.72 -21.24 -13.64
C LEU A 304 3.81 -22.46 -13.73
N GLU A 305 3.75 -23.21 -12.63
CA GLU A 305 2.69 -24.24 -12.43
C GLU A 305 1.37 -23.53 -12.11
N ALA A 306 0.30 -23.81 -12.86
CA ALA A 306 -0.98 -23.10 -12.70
C ALA A 306 -1.79 -23.51 -11.44
N THR A 307 -1.25 -24.40 -10.60
CA THR A 307 -1.84 -24.75 -9.31
C THR A 307 -1.18 -23.92 -8.20
N PRO A 308 -1.92 -23.10 -7.45
CA PRO A 308 -1.33 -22.29 -6.39
C PRO A 308 -0.82 -23.16 -5.23
N VAL A 309 0.33 -22.78 -4.68
CA VAL A 309 0.91 -23.41 -3.48
C VAL A 309 0.48 -22.69 -2.21
N ASN A 310 0.08 -21.42 -2.30
CA ASN A 310 -0.49 -20.67 -1.18
C ASN A 310 -1.50 -19.62 -1.68
N GLU A 311 -2.48 -19.31 -0.85
CA GLU A 311 -3.58 -18.41 -1.15
C GLU A 311 -3.84 -17.49 0.05
N VAL A 312 -3.98 -16.19 -0.18
CA VAL A 312 -4.16 -15.21 0.89
C VAL A 312 -5.18 -14.17 0.47
N THR A 313 -6.08 -13.78 1.39
CA THR A 313 -6.98 -12.65 1.18
C THR A 313 -6.42 -11.38 1.81
N CYS A 314 -6.85 -10.23 1.29
CA CYS A 314 -6.42 -8.92 1.74
C CYS A 314 -7.61 -7.94 1.58
N LEU A 315 -7.53 -6.75 2.16
CA LEU A 315 -8.52 -5.68 1.97
C LEU A 315 -7.94 -4.55 1.12
N TYR A 316 -8.76 -3.99 0.24
CA TYR A 316 -8.56 -2.64 -0.29
C TYR A 316 -9.64 -1.72 0.30
N THR A 317 -9.25 -0.47 0.52
CA THR A 317 -10.14 0.63 0.87
C THR A 317 -9.93 1.70 -0.17
N GLY A 318 -10.89 1.90 -1.05
CA GLY A 318 -10.76 2.75 -2.22
C GLY A 318 -11.74 3.91 -2.23
N THR A 319 -11.32 4.99 -2.84
CA THR A 319 -12.15 6.07 -3.33
C THR A 319 -12.62 5.75 -4.76
N GLU A 320 -13.62 6.44 -5.25
CA GLU A 320 -14.18 6.22 -6.60
C GLU A 320 -13.14 6.45 -7.71
N ASN A 321 -12.26 7.44 -7.55
CA ASN A 321 -11.23 7.82 -8.51
C ASN A 321 -9.84 7.21 -8.22
N GLU A 322 -9.74 6.32 -7.22
CA GLU A 322 -8.51 5.69 -6.74
C GLU A 322 -7.46 6.68 -6.13
N ASP A 323 -7.75 7.97 -6.05
CA ASP A 323 -6.88 8.95 -5.40
C ASP A 323 -6.89 8.77 -3.87
N PHE A 324 -5.77 9.09 -3.25
CA PHE A 324 -5.63 9.04 -1.79
C PHE A 324 -6.44 10.14 -1.10
N ILE A 325 -6.79 9.91 0.16
CA ILE A 325 -7.23 10.98 1.05
C ILE A 325 -6.10 11.25 2.03
N LEU A 326 -5.51 12.43 1.93
CA LEU A 326 -4.44 12.94 2.79
C LEU A 326 -4.75 14.41 3.08
N ASP A 327 -5.53 14.66 4.12
CA ASP A 327 -5.98 16.01 4.48
C ASP A 327 -6.14 16.13 5.99
N ARG A 328 -6.33 17.36 6.48
CA ARG A 328 -6.60 17.66 7.87
C ARG A 328 -7.95 18.34 8.02
N SER A 329 -8.78 17.86 8.95
CA SER A 329 -10.04 18.45 9.36
C SER A 329 -10.03 18.70 10.88
N GLY A 330 -9.92 19.93 11.31
CA GLY A 330 -9.76 20.29 12.71
C GLY A 330 -8.54 19.59 13.35
N PRO A 331 -8.74 18.87 14.47
CA PRO A 331 -7.66 18.13 15.12
C PRO A 331 -7.37 16.77 14.48
N PHE A 332 -8.06 16.38 13.40
CA PHE A 332 -7.88 15.07 12.79
C PHE A 332 -7.13 15.16 11.45
N VAL A 333 -6.07 14.37 11.30
CA VAL A 333 -5.46 14.04 10.02
C VAL A 333 -6.12 12.79 9.48
N VAL A 334 -6.74 12.89 8.31
CA VAL A 334 -7.39 11.78 7.61
C VAL A 334 -6.38 11.17 6.64
N ALA A 335 -5.95 9.94 6.90
CA ALA A 335 -4.98 9.22 6.07
C ALA A 335 -5.57 7.91 5.54
N SER A 336 -6.15 7.97 4.36
CA SER A 336 -6.67 6.80 3.61
C SER A 336 -5.94 6.63 2.27
N PRO A 337 -4.66 6.25 2.27
CA PRO A 337 -3.85 6.14 1.06
C PRO A 337 -3.80 4.70 0.52
N CYS A 338 -4.93 3.98 0.49
CA CYS A 338 -4.93 2.59 0.06
C CYS A 338 -5.22 2.46 -1.44
N SER A 339 -6.48 2.49 -1.87
CA SER A 339 -6.93 2.27 -3.26
C SER A 339 -6.15 1.17 -4.02
N GLY A 340 -5.68 0.14 -3.31
CA GLY A 340 -4.91 -0.97 -3.87
C GLY A 340 -3.44 -0.68 -4.24
N HIS A 341 -2.98 0.58 -4.14
CA HIS A 341 -1.62 0.93 -4.61
C HIS A 341 -0.78 1.77 -3.64
N GLY A 342 -1.23 2.00 -2.40
CA GLY A 342 -0.57 2.88 -1.44
C GLY A 342 0.77 2.37 -0.88
N ALA A 343 0.98 1.06 -0.79
CA ALA A 343 2.12 0.45 -0.08
C ALA A 343 3.49 1.01 -0.49
N LYS A 344 3.71 1.23 -1.80
CA LYS A 344 5.00 1.72 -2.33
C LYS A 344 5.33 3.16 -1.92
N PHE A 345 4.32 3.92 -1.49
CA PHE A 345 4.48 5.29 -1.01
C PHE A 345 4.71 5.39 0.50
N ALA A 346 4.72 4.27 1.25
CA ALA A 346 4.63 4.27 2.70
C ALA A 346 5.59 5.27 3.41
N PRO A 347 6.90 5.32 3.15
CA PRO A 347 7.78 6.30 3.79
C PRO A 347 7.38 7.75 3.48
N LEU A 348 6.97 8.05 2.24
CA LEU A 348 6.49 9.37 1.84
C LEU A 348 5.17 9.73 2.54
N LEU A 349 4.26 8.75 2.67
CA LEU A 349 3.01 8.94 3.40
C LEU A 349 3.27 9.29 4.87
N GLY A 350 4.30 8.71 5.47
CA GLY A 350 4.73 9.05 6.82
C GLY A 350 5.11 10.52 6.96
N GLU A 351 5.96 11.02 6.07
CA GLU A 351 6.36 12.44 6.03
C GLU A 351 5.14 13.35 5.82
N VAL A 352 4.25 13.01 4.87
CA VAL A 352 3.02 13.77 4.59
C VAL A 352 2.09 13.82 5.81
N ILE A 353 1.90 12.70 6.50
CA ILE A 353 1.04 12.66 7.70
C ILE A 353 1.63 13.53 8.82
N ALA A 354 2.95 13.49 9.01
CA ALA A 354 3.64 14.34 9.98
C ALA A 354 3.56 15.83 9.59
N ASP A 355 3.65 16.17 8.30
CA ASP A 355 3.47 17.53 7.81
C ASP A 355 2.04 18.04 8.06
N LEU A 356 1.03 17.24 7.75
CA LEU A 356 -0.38 17.55 8.03
C LEU A 356 -0.63 17.73 9.54
N ALA A 357 -0.01 16.90 10.38
CA ALA A 357 -0.08 17.05 11.83
C ALA A 357 0.53 18.37 12.30
N ALA A 358 1.62 18.81 11.67
CA ALA A 358 2.26 20.11 11.92
C ALA A 358 1.48 21.31 11.32
N GLY A 359 0.36 21.07 10.64
CA GLY A 359 -0.49 22.10 10.03
C GLY A 359 -0.06 22.55 8.64
N LEU A 360 0.88 21.84 8.01
CA LEU A 360 1.23 22.07 6.61
C LEU A 360 0.11 21.60 5.67
N PRO A 361 0.01 22.15 4.45
CA PRO A 361 -1.04 21.77 3.50
C PRO A 361 -0.87 20.35 2.99
N ALA A 362 -1.95 19.78 2.45
CA ALA A 362 -1.92 18.51 1.72
C ALA A 362 -0.87 18.54 0.58
N PRO A 363 -0.22 17.42 0.27
CA PRO A 363 0.88 17.37 -0.69
C PRO A 363 0.43 17.70 -2.12
N HIS A 364 -0.83 17.53 -2.40
CA HIS A 364 -1.46 17.88 -3.67
C HIS A 364 -2.97 18.07 -3.50
N ALA A 365 -3.56 18.99 -4.28
CA ALA A 365 -4.99 19.29 -4.20
C ALA A 365 -5.90 18.06 -4.45
N ARG A 366 -5.48 17.13 -5.31
CA ARG A 366 -6.21 15.87 -5.60
C ARG A 366 -6.48 15.01 -4.36
N PHE A 367 -5.66 15.12 -3.33
CA PHE A 367 -5.73 14.27 -2.14
C PHE A 367 -6.50 14.90 -0.98
N THR A 368 -7.05 16.10 -1.18
CA THR A 368 -7.85 16.78 -0.15
C THR A 368 -9.27 16.22 -0.08
N LEU A 369 -9.89 16.32 1.07
CA LEU A 369 -11.31 16.01 1.27
C LEU A 369 -12.19 16.78 0.28
N ALA A 370 -11.85 18.06 0.02
CA ALA A 370 -12.58 18.91 -0.92
C ALA A 370 -12.52 18.37 -2.37
N ALA A 371 -11.40 17.80 -2.81
CA ALA A 371 -11.29 17.19 -4.14
C ALA A 371 -12.18 15.93 -4.29
N HIS A 372 -12.53 15.30 -3.18
CA HIS A 372 -13.45 14.18 -3.11
C HIS A 372 -14.92 14.61 -2.82
N GLY A 373 -15.24 15.89 -3.00
CA GLY A 373 -16.60 16.40 -2.86
C GLY A 373 -17.07 16.64 -1.40
N VAL A 374 -16.17 16.56 -0.42
CA VAL A 374 -16.50 16.84 0.98
C VAL A 374 -16.40 18.33 1.23
N THR A 375 -17.50 18.96 1.60
CA THR A 375 -17.49 20.35 2.07
C THR A 375 -17.01 20.42 3.52
N ARG A 376 -16.08 21.32 3.80
CA ARG A 376 -15.70 21.60 5.20
C ARG A 376 -16.91 22.15 5.95
N ALA A 377 -17.28 21.50 7.03
CA ALA A 377 -18.31 22.00 7.93
C ALA A 377 -17.83 23.24 8.67
#